data_02779c6ea80f1f6a7f7dbc390bf942cc
#
_entry.id   02779c6ea80f1f6a7f7dbc390bf942cc
#
_cell.length_a   1.000
_cell.length_b   1.000
_cell.length_c   1.000
_cell.angle_alpha   90.00
_cell.angle_beta   90.00
_cell.angle_gamma   90.00
#
_symmetry.space_group_name_H-M   'P 1'
#
loop_
_entity.id
_entity.type
_entity.pdbx_description
1 polymer ?
#
loop_
_entity_poly.entity_id
_entity_poly.type
_entity_poly.pdbx_seq_one_letter_code
_entity_poly.pdbx_strand_id
1 'polypeptide(L)'
;RDHTGIETRLALTGQHSDLVDQVLQVFDLAVDWDLGIMREGQDLYDVARGCMDGLRRVADEFKPDVVVVQGDTASVFFGALVSFFQRSRVAHVEAGLRSGDKWQPYPEEIFRRLTGVITDFHFAPTEGARQNLLREGTRADTVFVTGNTVVDALLTIADSDRPVTNDALRAALESGRRL
;
A
#
# COMPACT_ATOMS: atom_id res chain seq x y z
N ARG A 1 4.50 -12.67 -8.76
CA ARG A 1 3.88 -13.24 -9.99
C ARG A 1 4.37 -14.66 -10.29
N ASP A 2 5.36 -15.18 -9.56
CA ASP A 2 6.03 -16.45 -9.90
C ASP A 2 5.46 -17.69 -9.18
N HIS A 3 4.39 -17.54 -8.42
CA HIS A 3 3.72 -18.69 -7.78
C HIS A 3 2.70 -19.32 -8.71
N THR A 4 2.94 -20.58 -9.05
CA THR A 4 1.98 -21.40 -9.80
C THR A 4 0.68 -21.57 -8.98
N GLY A 5 -0.45 -21.11 -9.53
CA GLY A 5 -1.76 -21.19 -8.89
C GLY A 5 -2.26 -19.88 -8.26
N ILE A 6 -1.47 -18.77 -8.30
CA ILE A 6 -1.91 -17.43 -7.91
C ILE A 6 -1.79 -16.50 -9.10
N GLU A 7 -2.90 -15.92 -9.53
CA GLU A 7 -2.93 -14.83 -10.50
C GLU A 7 -2.92 -13.49 -9.74
N THR A 8 -1.92 -12.65 -10.00
CA THR A 8 -1.79 -11.32 -9.39
C THR A 8 -1.92 -10.23 -10.43
N ARG A 9 -2.68 -9.19 -10.09
CA ARG A 9 -2.86 -7.98 -10.90
C ARG A 9 -2.58 -6.75 -10.05
N LEU A 10 -2.05 -5.70 -10.68
CA LEU A 10 -1.70 -4.44 -10.04
C LEU A 10 -2.58 -3.32 -10.57
N ALA A 11 -3.35 -2.69 -9.68
CA ALA A 11 -4.12 -1.49 -9.97
C ALA A 11 -3.52 -0.29 -9.24
N LEU A 12 -3.25 0.79 -9.98
CA LEU A 12 -2.83 2.07 -9.44
C LEU A 12 -4.01 3.04 -9.43
N THR A 13 -4.14 3.77 -8.33
CA THR A 13 -5.10 4.89 -8.24
C THR A 13 -4.53 6.19 -8.80
N GLY A 14 -3.20 6.27 -8.94
CA GLY A 14 -2.50 7.47 -9.44
C GLY A 14 -2.34 8.55 -8.38
N GLN A 15 -2.37 8.20 -7.09
CA GLN A 15 -2.25 9.16 -5.99
C GLN A 15 -0.85 9.83 -5.89
N HIS A 16 0.21 9.17 -6.41
CA HIS A 16 1.60 9.66 -6.36
C HIS A 16 2.35 9.22 -7.63
N SER A 17 2.10 9.88 -8.79
CA SER A 17 2.60 9.43 -10.09
C SER A 17 4.13 9.29 -10.16
N ASP A 18 4.88 10.35 -9.87
CA ASP A 18 6.34 10.39 -10.10
C ASP A 18 7.13 9.40 -9.22
N LEU A 19 6.75 9.25 -7.95
CA LEU A 19 7.40 8.32 -7.03
C LEU A 19 7.02 6.87 -7.33
N VAL A 20 5.79 6.62 -7.72
CA VAL A 20 5.30 5.29 -8.08
C VAL A 20 5.99 4.79 -9.33
N ASP A 21 6.14 5.62 -10.37
CA ASP A 21 6.82 5.26 -11.61
C ASP A 21 8.26 4.82 -11.37
N GLN A 22 8.98 5.53 -10.49
CA GLN A 22 10.33 5.13 -10.08
C GLN A 22 10.36 3.75 -9.41
N VAL A 23 9.42 3.49 -8.50
CA VAL A 23 9.32 2.18 -7.82
C VAL A 23 8.98 1.07 -8.81
N LEU A 24 8.04 1.30 -9.72
CA LEU A 24 7.67 0.33 -10.76
C LEU A 24 8.87 -0.05 -11.64
N GLN A 25 9.66 0.95 -12.05
CA GLN A 25 10.89 0.73 -12.82
C GLN A 25 11.96 -0.02 -12.03
N VAL A 26 12.12 0.33 -10.74
CA VAL A 26 13.11 -0.30 -9.86
C VAL A 26 12.83 -1.79 -9.67
N PHE A 27 11.57 -2.16 -9.52
CA PHE A 27 11.14 -3.55 -9.27
C PHE A 27 10.62 -4.29 -10.52
N ASP A 28 10.74 -3.68 -11.70
CA ASP A 28 10.24 -4.23 -12.98
C ASP A 28 8.78 -4.71 -12.88
N LEU A 29 7.93 -3.83 -12.35
CA LEU A 29 6.51 -4.13 -12.13
C LEU A 29 5.65 -3.59 -13.29
N ALA A 30 4.88 -4.46 -13.92
CA ALA A 30 3.86 -4.09 -14.88
C ALA A 30 2.56 -3.74 -14.17
N VAL A 31 1.94 -2.63 -14.56
CA VAL A 31 0.63 -2.17 -14.09
C VAL A 31 -0.44 -2.73 -15.01
N ASP A 32 -1.49 -3.34 -14.44
CA ASP A 32 -2.61 -3.86 -15.20
C ASP A 32 -3.70 -2.78 -15.39
N TRP A 33 -3.93 -1.92 -14.38
CA TRP A 33 -4.84 -0.77 -14.47
C TRP A 33 -4.21 0.47 -13.83
N ASP A 34 -4.14 1.55 -14.58
CA ASP A 34 -3.88 2.88 -14.05
C ASP A 34 -5.17 3.72 -14.11
N LEU A 35 -5.68 4.07 -12.94
CA LEU A 35 -6.97 4.76 -12.82
C LEU A 35 -6.84 6.28 -12.97
N GLY A 36 -5.64 6.83 -12.81
CA GLY A 36 -5.36 8.26 -13.00
C GLY A 36 -6.32 9.18 -12.22
N ILE A 37 -6.62 8.84 -10.96
CA ILE A 37 -7.68 9.52 -10.18
C ILE A 37 -7.26 10.93 -9.78
N MET A 38 -5.98 11.17 -9.59
CA MET A 38 -5.49 12.44 -9.04
C MET A 38 -5.53 13.57 -10.06
N ARG A 39 -6.06 14.70 -9.63
CA ARG A 39 -6.13 15.96 -10.38
C ARG A 39 -5.80 17.13 -9.46
N GLU A 40 -5.25 18.18 -10.00
CA GLU A 40 -5.00 19.41 -9.26
C GLU A 40 -6.30 20.00 -8.67
N GLY A 41 -6.25 20.47 -7.43
CA GLY A 41 -7.38 21.11 -6.75
C GLY A 41 -8.47 20.17 -6.22
N GLN A 42 -8.25 18.85 -6.23
CA GLN A 42 -9.21 17.90 -5.65
C GLN A 42 -9.29 18.02 -4.12
N ASP A 43 -10.50 17.83 -3.61
CA ASP A 43 -10.74 17.58 -2.20
C ASP A 43 -10.85 16.07 -1.89
N LEU A 44 -11.01 15.72 -0.61
CA LEU A 44 -11.15 14.32 -0.19
C LEU A 44 -12.41 13.65 -0.77
N TYR A 45 -13.46 14.39 -1.05
CA TYR A 45 -14.67 13.84 -1.66
C TYR A 45 -14.45 13.45 -3.13
N ASP A 46 -13.66 14.24 -3.85
CA ASP A 46 -13.29 13.94 -5.24
C ASP A 46 -12.41 12.70 -5.30
N VAL A 47 -11.42 12.59 -4.41
CA VAL A 47 -10.58 11.40 -4.28
C VAL A 47 -11.41 10.16 -3.92
N ALA A 48 -12.32 10.29 -2.95
CA ALA A 48 -13.22 9.21 -2.55
C ALA A 48 -14.06 8.71 -3.72
N ARG A 49 -14.68 9.61 -4.46
CA ARG A 49 -15.50 9.28 -5.64
C ARG A 49 -14.67 8.60 -6.72
N GLY A 50 -13.50 9.17 -7.05
CA GLY A 50 -12.60 8.59 -8.04
C GLY A 50 -12.14 7.18 -7.67
N CYS A 51 -11.75 6.96 -6.41
CA CYS A 51 -11.37 5.64 -5.91
C CYS A 51 -12.54 4.65 -5.98
N MET A 52 -13.73 5.03 -5.52
CA MET A 52 -14.90 4.16 -5.52
C MET A 52 -15.28 3.73 -6.94
N ASP A 53 -15.36 4.67 -7.86
CA ASP A 53 -15.77 4.41 -9.25
C ASP A 53 -14.70 3.62 -10.02
N GLY A 54 -13.43 3.99 -9.85
CA GLY A 54 -12.32 3.35 -10.53
C GLY A 54 -12.08 1.92 -10.04
N LEU A 55 -11.96 1.73 -8.74
CA LEU A 55 -11.69 0.42 -8.14
C LEU A 55 -12.87 -0.55 -8.30
N ARG A 56 -14.11 -0.03 -8.31
CA ARG A 56 -15.28 -0.85 -8.63
C ARG A 56 -15.16 -1.47 -10.03
N ARG A 57 -14.76 -0.70 -11.04
CA ARG A 57 -14.57 -1.23 -12.41
C ARG A 57 -13.53 -2.34 -12.46
N VAL A 58 -12.39 -2.15 -11.76
CA VAL A 58 -11.35 -3.19 -11.66
C VAL A 58 -11.90 -4.44 -10.97
N ALA A 59 -12.61 -4.29 -9.87
CA ALA A 59 -13.17 -5.41 -9.12
C ALA A 59 -14.26 -6.16 -9.92
N ASP A 60 -15.11 -5.45 -10.67
CA ASP A 60 -16.13 -6.04 -11.55
C ASP A 60 -15.49 -6.83 -12.72
N GLU A 61 -14.37 -6.35 -13.24
CA GLU A 61 -13.65 -6.97 -14.37
C GLU A 61 -12.85 -8.20 -13.92
N PHE A 62 -12.00 -8.05 -12.89
CA PHE A 62 -11.06 -9.09 -12.46
C PHE A 62 -11.68 -10.09 -11.48
N LYS A 63 -12.62 -9.65 -10.64
CA LYS A 63 -13.30 -10.45 -9.61
C LYS A 63 -12.29 -11.14 -8.66
N PRO A 64 -11.45 -10.40 -7.97
CA PRO A 64 -10.40 -10.96 -7.13
C PRO A 64 -10.99 -11.74 -5.94
N ASP A 65 -10.38 -12.87 -5.58
CA ASP A 65 -10.70 -13.58 -4.34
C ASP A 65 -10.18 -12.81 -3.11
N VAL A 66 -9.02 -12.16 -3.27
CA VAL A 66 -8.37 -11.38 -2.22
C VAL A 66 -7.82 -10.08 -2.82
N VAL A 67 -8.07 -8.96 -2.16
CA VAL A 67 -7.44 -7.67 -2.48
C VAL A 67 -6.42 -7.34 -1.40
N VAL A 68 -5.17 -7.10 -1.81
CA VAL A 68 -4.09 -6.68 -0.92
C VAL A 68 -3.97 -5.17 -0.97
N VAL A 69 -4.04 -4.52 0.20
CA VAL A 69 -3.82 -3.09 0.37
C VAL A 69 -2.69 -2.84 1.37
N GLN A 70 -1.93 -1.75 1.21
CA GLN A 70 -0.82 -1.44 2.10
C GLN A 70 -0.88 -0.01 2.60
N GLY A 71 -0.72 0.17 3.93
CA GLY A 71 -0.66 1.49 4.57
C GLY A 71 -2.03 2.05 4.93
N ASP A 72 -2.23 3.36 4.72
CA ASP A 72 -3.34 4.11 5.32
C ASP A 72 -3.90 5.25 4.46
N THR A 73 -3.52 5.31 3.19
CA THR A 73 -4.03 6.35 2.28
C THR A 73 -5.49 6.16 1.89
N ALA A 74 -6.07 7.15 1.23
CA ALA A 74 -7.41 7.05 0.65
C ALA A 74 -7.55 5.82 -0.27
N SER A 75 -6.55 5.54 -1.10
CA SER A 75 -6.51 4.37 -1.98
C SER A 75 -6.63 3.06 -1.22
N VAL A 76 -5.97 2.95 -0.07
CA VAL A 76 -6.01 1.77 0.82
C VAL A 76 -7.42 1.57 1.38
N PHE A 77 -7.99 2.62 1.99
CA PHE A 77 -9.31 2.52 2.59
C PHE A 77 -10.39 2.24 1.55
N PHE A 78 -10.41 2.98 0.44
CA PHE A 78 -11.43 2.76 -0.59
C PHE A 78 -11.22 1.45 -1.35
N GLY A 79 -9.98 0.99 -1.50
CA GLY A 79 -9.67 -0.34 -2.03
C GLY A 79 -10.27 -1.45 -1.16
N ALA A 80 -10.07 -1.36 0.14
CA ALA A 80 -10.66 -2.30 1.10
C ALA A 80 -12.20 -2.22 1.11
N LEU A 81 -12.77 -1.02 1.08
CA LEU A 81 -14.22 -0.82 1.10
C LEU A 81 -14.91 -1.38 -0.15
N VAL A 82 -14.35 -1.12 -1.34
CA VAL A 82 -14.87 -1.69 -2.60
C VAL A 82 -14.78 -3.21 -2.57
N SER A 83 -13.67 -3.77 -2.08
CA SER A 83 -13.50 -5.22 -1.94
C SER A 83 -14.56 -5.84 -1.03
N PHE A 84 -14.82 -5.20 0.10
CA PHE A 84 -15.87 -5.61 1.03
C PHE A 84 -17.26 -5.59 0.35
N PHE A 85 -17.59 -4.56 -0.46
CA PHE A 85 -18.85 -4.50 -1.20
C PHE A 85 -18.97 -5.60 -2.23
N GLN A 86 -17.87 -6.01 -2.85
CA GLN A 86 -17.79 -7.10 -3.82
C GLN A 86 -17.69 -8.49 -3.16
N ARG A 87 -17.65 -8.55 -1.82
CA ARG A 87 -17.44 -9.78 -1.05
C ARG A 87 -16.10 -10.47 -1.30
N SER A 88 -15.12 -9.74 -1.80
CA SER A 88 -13.73 -10.18 -1.85
C SER A 88 -13.09 -10.02 -0.48
N ARG A 89 -12.16 -10.90 -0.12
CA ARG A 89 -11.41 -10.79 1.13
C ARG A 89 -10.40 -9.64 1.05
N VAL A 90 -10.11 -9.03 2.19
CA VAL A 90 -9.14 -7.95 2.31
C VAL A 90 -7.93 -8.41 3.10
N ALA A 91 -6.74 -8.23 2.53
CA ALA A 91 -5.46 -8.40 3.19
C ALA A 91 -4.78 -7.03 3.37
N HIS A 92 -4.52 -6.63 4.61
CA HIS A 92 -3.95 -5.33 4.93
C HIS A 92 -2.51 -5.46 5.40
N VAL A 93 -1.58 -4.99 4.59
CA VAL A 93 -0.15 -4.89 4.91
C VAL A 93 0.10 -3.58 5.65
N GLU A 94 0.99 -3.62 6.65
CA GLU A 94 1.28 -2.51 7.56
C GLU A 94 0.11 -2.20 8.53
N ALA A 95 -0.66 -3.23 8.86
CA ALA A 95 -1.84 -3.12 9.71
C ALA A 95 -1.49 -2.84 11.18
N GLY A 96 -2.35 -2.08 11.87
CA GLY A 96 -2.28 -1.92 13.32
C GLY A 96 -1.41 -0.77 13.82
N LEU A 97 -0.81 0.04 12.95
CA LEU A 97 -0.19 1.29 13.35
C LEU A 97 -1.25 2.26 13.87
N ARG A 98 -0.99 2.93 15.00
CA ARG A 98 -1.91 3.88 15.63
C ARG A 98 -1.16 5.08 16.19
N SER A 99 -1.68 6.28 15.95
CA SER A 99 -1.24 7.49 16.63
C SER A 99 -2.02 7.76 17.93
N GLY A 100 -3.25 7.26 17.99
CA GLY A 100 -4.18 7.51 19.09
C GLY A 100 -4.97 8.82 18.96
N ASP A 101 -4.64 9.66 17.99
CA ASP A 101 -5.36 10.90 17.69
C ASP A 101 -5.96 10.83 16.28
N LYS A 102 -7.31 10.85 16.19
CA LYS A 102 -8.02 10.75 14.91
C LYS A 102 -7.73 11.89 13.92
N TRP A 103 -7.10 12.96 14.38
CA TRP A 103 -6.75 14.12 13.59
C TRP A 103 -5.26 14.16 13.19
N GLN A 104 -4.45 13.17 13.64
CA GLN A 104 -3.00 13.15 13.39
C GLN A 104 -2.46 11.73 13.17
N PRO A 105 -1.98 11.43 11.95
CA PRO A 105 -2.13 12.22 10.71
C PRO A 105 -3.59 12.21 10.22
N TYR A 106 -3.97 13.27 9.52
CA TYR A 106 -5.31 13.40 8.96
C TYR A 106 -5.24 13.31 7.43
N PRO A 107 -6.07 12.50 6.78
CA PRO A 107 -7.14 11.62 7.35
C PRO A 107 -6.68 10.17 7.68
N GLU A 108 -5.36 9.89 7.61
CA GLU A 108 -4.77 8.55 7.58
C GLU A 108 -5.09 7.73 8.84
N GLU A 109 -5.11 8.35 10.04
CA GLU A 109 -5.42 7.61 11.27
C GLU A 109 -6.82 6.98 11.24
N ILE A 110 -7.79 7.69 10.66
CA ILE A 110 -9.15 7.15 10.52
C ILE A 110 -9.19 6.11 9.40
N PHE A 111 -8.53 6.34 8.28
CA PHE A 111 -8.50 5.38 7.19
C PHE A 111 -7.91 4.04 7.63
N ARG A 112 -6.77 4.03 8.37
CA ARG A 112 -6.18 2.77 8.85
C ARG A 112 -7.05 2.03 9.84
N ARG A 113 -7.79 2.74 10.69
CA ARG A 113 -8.73 2.14 11.65
C ARG A 113 -9.93 1.52 10.95
N LEU A 114 -10.55 2.25 10.02
CA LEU A 114 -11.69 1.76 9.25
C LEU A 114 -11.30 0.58 8.35
N THR A 115 -10.12 0.64 7.72
CA THR A 115 -9.57 -0.49 6.95
C THR A 115 -9.44 -1.72 7.85
N GLY A 116 -8.93 -1.57 9.08
CA GLY A 116 -8.80 -2.67 10.02
C GLY A 116 -10.13 -3.35 10.36
N VAL A 117 -11.24 -2.62 10.38
CA VAL A 117 -12.57 -3.19 10.67
C VAL A 117 -13.06 -4.15 9.57
N ILE A 118 -12.70 -3.90 8.32
CA ILE A 118 -13.16 -4.67 7.15
C ILE A 118 -12.10 -5.64 6.60
N THR A 119 -10.96 -5.75 7.28
CA THR A 119 -9.85 -6.62 6.88
C THR A 119 -10.03 -8.04 7.39
N ASP A 120 -9.77 -9.03 6.54
CA ASP A 120 -9.75 -10.46 6.88
C ASP A 120 -8.39 -10.95 7.34
N PHE A 121 -7.29 -10.42 6.77
CA PHE A 121 -5.91 -10.80 7.07
C PHE A 121 -5.08 -9.55 7.39
N HIS A 122 -4.59 -9.45 8.62
CA HIS A 122 -3.80 -8.31 9.09
C HIS A 122 -2.32 -8.68 9.15
N PHE A 123 -1.49 -8.04 8.34
CA PHE A 123 -0.05 -8.19 8.37
C PHE A 123 0.56 -7.01 9.13
N ALA A 124 0.80 -7.23 10.42
CA ALA A 124 1.30 -6.20 11.34
C ALA A 124 2.83 -6.10 11.25
N PRO A 125 3.41 -4.89 11.17
CA PRO A 125 4.86 -4.72 11.08
C PRO A 125 5.59 -5.02 12.39
N THR A 126 4.90 -4.94 13.53
CA THR A 126 5.48 -5.14 14.86
C THR A 126 4.49 -5.80 15.82
N GLU A 127 5.00 -6.34 16.92
CA GLU A 127 4.15 -6.84 18.00
C GLU A 127 3.30 -5.70 18.62
N GLY A 128 3.83 -4.48 18.70
CA GLY A 128 3.06 -3.30 19.15
C GLY A 128 1.85 -3.01 18.26
N ALA A 129 2.02 -3.09 16.94
CA ALA A 129 0.92 -2.95 15.98
C ALA A 129 -0.12 -4.08 16.13
N ARG A 130 0.35 -5.32 16.32
CA ARG A 130 -0.53 -6.46 16.63
C ARG A 130 -1.36 -6.21 17.89
N GLN A 131 -0.76 -5.73 18.97
CA GLN A 131 -1.46 -5.44 20.22
C GLN A 131 -2.51 -4.34 20.06
N ASN A 132 -2.29 -3.35 19.17
CA ASN A 132 -3.30 -2.35 18.87
C ASN A 132 -4.55 -3.00 18.26
N LEU A 133 -4.38 -3.87 17.27
CA LEU A 133 -5.49 -4.61 16.63
C LEU A 133 -6.25 -5.47 17.63
N LEU A 134 -5.55 -6.22 18.48
CA LEU A 134 -6.19 -7.07 19.50
C LEU A 134 -7.01 -6.26 20.51
N ARG A 135 -6.50 -5.09 20.95
CA ARG A 135 -7.23 -4.19 21.85
C ARG A 135 -8.50 -3.60 21.20
N GLU A 136 -8.51 -3.47 19.88
CA GLU A 136 -9.67 -3.02 19.12
C GLU A 136 -10.65 -4.16 18.79
N GLY A 137 -10.39 -5.38 19.26
CA GLY A 137 -11.28 -6.54 19.12
C GLY A 137 -11.03 -7.40 17.89
N THR A 138 -9.93 -7.16 17.15
CA THR A 138 -9.53 -8.03 16.04
C THR A 138 -9.19 -9.44 16.55
N ARG A 139 -9.64 -10.47 15.85
CA ARG A 139 -9.36 -11.86 16.19
C ARG A 139 -7.87 -12.19 16.04
N ALA A 140 -7.30 -12.83 17.05
CA ALA A 140 -5.86 -13.12 17.08
C ALA A 140 -5.40 -14.05 15.94
N ASP A 141 -6.25 -14.93 15.46
CA ASP A 141 -5.97 -15.88 14.37
C ASP A 141 -5.95 -15.23 12.97
N THR A 142 -6.36 -13.97 12.86
CA THR A 142 -6.31 -13.18 11.63
C THR A 142 -5.15 -12.17 11.60
N VAL A 143 -4.34 -12.10 12.67
CA VAL A 143 -3.24 -11.13 12.78
C VAL A 143 -1.89 -11.83 12.76
N PHE A 144 -1.07 -11.47 11.77
CA PHE A 144 0.27 -12.03 11.53
C PHE A 144 1.31 -10.92 11.71
N VAL A 145 2.35 -11.16 12.51
CA VAL A 145 3.49 -10.24 12.63
C VAL A 145 4.51 -10.61 11.56
N THR A 146 4.65 -9.77 10.55
CA THR A 146 5.45 -10.08 9.34
C THR A 146 6.67 -9.17 9.18
N GLY A 147 6.85 -8.17 10.01
CA GLY A 147 7.80 -7.10 9.73
C GLY A 147 7.24 -6.06 8.76
N ASN A 148 8.09 -5.15 8.32
CA ASN A 148 7.71 -4.10 7.37
C ASN A 148 8.38 -4.37 6.02
N THR A 149 7.58 -4.46 4.97
CA THR A 149 8.03 -4.72 3.58
C THR A 149 9.05 -3.70 3.07
N VAL A 150 9.11 -2.49 3.65
CA VAL A 150 10.12 -1.48 3.29
C VAL A 150 11.55 -1.96 3.56
N VAL A 151 11.74 -2.82 4.58
CA VAL A 151 13.07 -3.39 4.90
C VAL A 151 13.53 -4.32 3.79
N ASP A 152 12.64 -5.21 3.32
CA ASP A 152 12.96 -6.13 2.23
C ASP A 152 13.22 -5.38 0.92
N ALA A 153 12.42 -4.36 0.64
CA ALA A 153 12.60 -3.49 -0.52
C ALA A 153 13.96 -2.77 -0.46
N LEU A 154 14.33 -2.22 0.69
CA LEU A 154 15.62 -1.55 0.89
C LEU A 154 16.79 -2.52 0.70
N LEU A 155 16.73 -3.71 1.29
CA LEU A 155 17.77 -4.73 1.15
C LEU A 155 17.91 -5.18 -0.30
N THR A 156 16.81 -5.40 -1.00
CA THR A 156 16.79 -5.75 -2.43
C THR A 156 17.48 -4.69 -3.29
N ILE A 157 17.24 -3.40 -2.98
CA ILE A 157 17.90 -2.29 -3.70
C ILE A 157 19.39 -2.19 -3.32
N ALA A 158 19.71 -2.34 -2.03
CA ALA A 158 21.10 -2.26 -1.55
C ALA A 158 21.99 -3.36 -2.12
N ASP A 159 21.44 -4.55 -2.31
CA ASP A 159 22.15 -5.70 -2.92
C ASP A 159 22.18 -5.65 -4.45
N SER A 160 21.50 -4.68 -5.07
CA SER A 160 21.47 -4.54 -6.53
C SER A 160 22.67 -3.73 -7.04
N ASP A 161 23.35 -4.24 -8.07
CA ASP A 161 24.46 -3.56 -8.78
C ASP A 161 23.94 -2.45 -9.73
N ARG A 162 23.05 -1.58 -9.23
CA ARG A 162 22.47 -0.51 -10.05
C ARG A 162 23.45 0.66 -10.19
N PRO A 163 23.75 1.11 -11.40
CA PRO A 163 24.62 2.27 -11.59
C PRO A 163 23.95 3.54 -11.03
N VAL A 164 24.73 4.35 -10.32
CA VAL A 164 24.30 5.69 -9.92
C VAL A 164 24.19 6.56 -11.17
N THR A 165 22.98 6.97 -11.53
CA THR A 165 22.70 7.76 -12.74
C THR A 165 22.91 9.26 -12.53
N ASN A 166 22.88 9.75 -11.30
CA ASN A 166 23.12 11.15 -10.96
C ASN A 166 24.63 11.44 -10.91
N ASP A 167 25.11 12.27 -11.82
CA ASP A 167 26.54 12.57 -11.95
C ASP A 167 27.13 13.26 -10.72
N ALA A 168 26.37 14.15 -10.05
CA ALA A 168 26.84 14.82 -8.83
C ALA A 168 26.98 13.82 -7.68
N LEU A 169 26.05 12.88 -7.56
CA LEU A 169 26.12 11.82 -6.54
C LEU A 169 27.26 10.84 -6.83
N ARG A 170 27.46 10.49 -8.10
CA ARG A 170 28.59 9.64 -8.53
C ARG A 170 29.93 10.27 -8.17
N ALA A 171 30.13 11.54 -8.52
CA ALA A 171 31.34 12.29 -8.18
C ALA A 171 31.55 12.39 -6.64
N ALA A 172 30.49 12.57 -5.86
CA ALA A 172 30.57 12.58 -4.41
C ALA A 172 31.01 11.23 -3.83
N LEU A 173 30.46 10.12 -4.33
CA LEU A 173 30.85 8.76 -3.94
C LEU A 173 32.33 8.46 -4.30
N GLU A 174 32.75 8.82 -5.51
CA GLU A 174 34.15 8.65 -5.99
C GLU A 174 35.13 9.51 -5.18
N SER A 175 34.71 10.65 -4.64
CA SER A 175 35.54 11.51 -3.79
C SER A 175 35.87 10.94 -2.41
N GLY A 176 35.25 9.81 -2.03
CA GLY A 176 35.45 9.17 -0.71
C GLY A 176 34.91 9.98 0.47
N ARG A 177 34.15 11.05 0.23
CA ARG A 177 33.47 11.79 1.30
C ARG A 177 32.30 10.96 1.83
N ARG A 178 32.22 10.83 3.16
CA ARG A 178 30.98 10.31 3.79
C ARG A 178 29.86 11.31 3.53
N LEU A 179 28.79 10.83 2.92
CA LEU A 179 27.55 11.59 2.74
C LEU A 179 26.82 11.75 4.08
#